data_cff737c9c9662222f3d2a636a178fbdf
#
_entry.id   cff737c9c9662222f3d2a636a178fbdf
#
_cell.length_a   1.000
_cell.length_b   1.000
_cell.length_c   1.000
_cell.angle_alpha   90.00
_cell.angle_beta   90.00
_cell.angle_gamma   90.00
#
_symmetry.space_group_name_H-M   'P 1'
#
loop_
_entity.id
_entity.type
_entity.pdbx_description
1 polymer ?
#
loop_
_entity_poly.entity_id
_entity_poly.type
_entity_poly.pdbx_seq_one_letter_code
_entity_poly.pdbx_strand_id
1 'polypeptide(L)'
;TQKAPMISLCPIPHEATEGLEWPQKDQEEQQYVTDYIEACIRTFSDDYRLQGPYTMTAAHLCHLRTDIHFRLPCADVLGDVLEALYPTPAVCGIPKEPARRFILRHEHEPRRYYSGFVGMLSPRADTHLFVSLRCMRLLPGGICELYAGGGLLKESEMEKEWRETEAKMQ
;
A
#
# COMPACT_ATOMS: atom_id res chain seq x y z
N THR A 1 -6.86 -21.73 3.15
CA THR A 1 -7.32 -20.50 2.45
C THR A 1 -6.51 -19.35 3.00
N GLN A 2 -5.51 -18.90 2.25
CA GLN A 2 -4.75 -17.71 2.65
C GLN A 2 -5.53 -16.47 2.18
N LYS A 3 -5.73 -15.52 3.08
CA LYS A 3 -6.31 -14.22 2.75
C LYS A 3 -5.19 -13.32 2.25
N ALA A 4 -5.39 -12.66 1.12
CA ALA A 4 -4.44 -11.68 0.60
C ALA A 4 -4.31 -10.46 1.54
N PRO A 5 -3.16 -9.80 1.54
CA PRO A 5 -2.96 -8.62 2.35
C PRO A 5 -3.94 -7.51 1.97
N MET A 6 -4.37 -6.83 2.98
CA MET A 6 -5.19 -5.65 2.92
C MET A 6 -4.39 -4.48 2.37
N ILE A 7 -4.92 -3.81 1.35
CA ILE A 7 -4.38 -2.55 0.87
C ILE A 7 -5.31 -1.45 1.33
N SER A 8 -4.77 -0.57 2.14
CA SER A 8 -5.46 0.64 2.59
C SER A 8 -4.72 1.84 2.02
N LEU A 9 -5.39 2.60 1.19
CA LEU A 9 -4.87 3.84 0.61
C LEU A 9 -5.69 5.01 1.13
N CYS A 10 -5.00 6.09 1.36
CA CYS A 10 -5.50 7.42 1.69
C CYS A 10 -6.28 7.56 3.01
N PRO A 11 -5.67 8.13 4.06
CA PRO A 11 -6.37 8.52 5.27
C PRO A 11 -7.12 9.85 5.06
N ILE A 12 -8.44 9.87 5.26
CA ILE A 12 -9.21 11.10 5.40
C ILE A 12 -9.41 11.37 6.89
N PRO A 13 -9.15 12.60 7.39
CA PRO A 13 -9.47 12.97 8.76
C PRO A 13 -10.97 12.78 9.04
N HIS A 14 -11.28 12.20 10.17
CA HIS A 14 -12.62 11.76 10.52
C HIS A 14 -13.49 12.90 11.02
N GLU A 15 -14.56 13.24 10.28
CA GLU A 15 -15.80 13.78 10.82
C GLU A 15 -16.96 13.08 10.09
N ALA A 16 -17.60 12.10 10.76
CA ALA A 16 -18.78 11.36 10.35
C ALA A 16 -18.65 10.31 9.22
N THR A 17 -18.91 9.06 9.56
CA THR A 17 -18.84 7.88 8.69
C THR A 17 -20.13 7.55 7.93
N GLU A 18 -21.24 8.21 8.21
CA GLU A 18 -22.48 8.00 7.47
C GLU A 18 -22.59 8.96 6.29
N GLY A 19 -22.56 8.42 5.08
CA GLY A 19 -22.73 9.20 3.84
C GLY A 19 -21.43 9.83 3.30
N LEU A 20 -20.25 9.36 3.68
CA LEU A 20 -19.00 9.87 3.13
C LEU A 20 -18.90 9.54 1.64
N GLU A 21 -19.00 10.56 0.80
CA GLU A 21 -18.65 10.44 -0.61
C GLU A 21 -17.14 10.63 -0.81
N TRP A 22 -16.52 9.62 -1.39
CA TRP A 22 -15.09 9.67 -1.68
C TRP A 22 -14.83 10.53 -2.92
N PRO A 23 -13.81 11.42 -2.88
CA PRO A 23 -13.36 12.13 -4.07
C PRO A 23 -13.02 11.15 -5.20
N GLN A 24 -13.30 11.53 -6.42
CA GLN A 24 -13.02 10.69 -7.59
C GLN A 24 -11.54 10.31 -7.67
N LYS A 25 -10.63 11.22 -7.31
CA LYS A 25 -9.19 10.97 -7.25
C LYS A 25 -8.86 9.76 -6.36
N ASP A 26 -9.42 9.71 -5.15
CA ASP A 26 -9.13 8.64 -4.19
C ASP A 26 -9.68 7.29 -4.66
N GLN A 27 -10.86 7.31 -5.33
CA GLN A 27 -11.43 6.12 -5.93
C GLN A 27 -10.57 5.60 -7.09
N GLU A 28 -10.07 6.48 -7.95
CA GLU A 28 -9.18 6.14 -9.05
C GLU A 28 -7.83 5.58 -8.56
N GLU A 29 -7.22 6.21 -7.56
CA GLU A 29 -5.99 5.70 -6.93
C GLU A 29 -6.19 4.29 -6.38
N GLN A 30 -7.29 4.06 -5.66
CA GLN A 30 -7.64 2.74 -5.13
C GLN A 30 -7.86 1.73 -6.26
N GLN A 31 -8.54 2.12 -7.33
CA GLN A 31 -8.81 1.25 -8.47
C GLN A 31 -7.52 0.83 -9.19
N TYR A 32 -6.61 1.76 -9.45
CA TYR A 32 -5.32 1.44 -10.07
C TYR A 32 -4.54 0.38 -9.29
N VAL A 33 -4.53 0.49 -7.97
CA VAL A 33 -3.84 -0.48 -7.12
C VAL A 33 -4.57 -1.82 -7.12
N THR A 34 -5.89 -1.80 -7.06
CA THR A 34 -6.72 -3.01 -7.10
C THR A 34 -6.50 -3.78 -8.41
N ASP A 35 -6.58 -3.10 -9.54
CA ASP A 35 -6.39 -3.69 -10.87
C ASP A 35 -5.00 -4.32 -11.03
N TYR A 36 -3.96 -3.61 -10.54
CA TYR A 36 -2.60 -4.14 -10.57
C TYR A 36 -2.48 -5.43 -9.75
N ILE A 37 -3.01 -5.44 -8.54
CA ILE A 37 -2.91 -6.60 -7.66
C ILE A 37 -3.74 -7.75 -8.22
N GLU A 38 -4.94 -7.48 -8.71
CA GLU A 38 -5.77 -8.49 -9.37
C GLU A 38 -5.01 -9.12 -10.55
N ALA A 39 -4.41 -8.31 -11.42
CA ALA A 39 -3.62 -8.80 -12.54
C ALA A 39 -2.45 -9.69 -12.07
N CYS A 40 -1.74 -9.30 -11.00
CA CYS A 40 -0.69 -10.13 -10.41
C CYS A 40 -1.25 -11.45 -9.86
N ILE A 41 -2.36 -11.42 -9.11
CA ILE A 41 -2.94 -12.63 -8.50
C ILE A 41 -3.42 -13.61 -9.56
N ARG A 42 -3.98 -13.13 -10.66
CA ARG A 42 -4.43 -13.97 -11.79
C ARG A 42 -3.31 -14.81 -12.41
N THR A 43 -2.06 -14.43 -12.26
CA THR A 43 -0.94 -15.25 -12.73
C THR A 43 -0.64 -16.46 -11.84
N PHE A 44 -1.17 -16.47 -10.61
CA PHE A 44 -0.94 -17.52 -9.61
C PHE A 44 -2.20 -18.32 -9.26
N SER A 45 -3.38 -17.75 -9.46
CA SER A 45 -4.63 -18.34 -9.04
C SER A 45 -5.81 -17.89 -9.88
N ASP A 46 -6.61 -18.85 -10.34
CA ASP A 46 -7.92 -18.60 -10.95
C ASP A 46 -9.04 -18.56 -9.89
N ASP A 47 -8.77 -19.08 -8.67
CA ASP A 47 -9.71 -19.06 -7.54
C ASP A 47 -9.47 -17.80 -6.69
N TYR A 48 -10.01 -16.67 -7.13
CA TYR A 48 -9.95 -15.41 -6.41
C TYR A 48 -11.30 -14.69 -6.41
N ARG A 49 -11.48 -13.79 -5.46
CA ARG A 49 -12.64 -12.89 -5.39
C ARG A 49 -12.23 -11.55 -4.83
N LEU A 50 -12.88 -10.51 -5.33
CA LEU A 50 -12.77 -9.13 -4.86
C LEU A 50 -13.98 -8.79 -3.99
N GLN A 51 -13.75 -8.02 -2.93
CA GLN A 51 -14.80 -7.46 -2.09
C GLN A 51 -14.47 -5.99 -1.80
N GLY A 52 -15.29 -5.08 -2.26
CA GLY A 52 -15.08 -3.64 -2.16
C GLY A 52 -15.16 -2.95 -3.53
N PRO A 53 -14.78 -1.64 -3.60
CA PRO A 53 -14.28 -0.86 -2.48
C PRO A 53 -15.36 -0.52 -1.44
N TYR A 54 -14.98 -0.39 -0.18
CA TYR A 54 -15.84 0.07 0.91
C TYR A 54 -15.06 0.93 1.90
N THR A 55 -15.77 1.78 2.64
CA THR A 55 -15.16 2.61 3.68
C THR A 55 -14.86 1.78 4.92
N MET A 56 -13.63 1.85 5.41
CA MET A 56 -13.22 1.26 6.68
C MET A 56 -12.65 2.33 7.60
N THR A 57 -13.05 2.32 8.86
CA THR A 57 -12.49 3.20 9.88
C THR A 57 -11.34 2.48 10.61
N ALA A 58 -10.20 3.14 10.73
CA ALA A 58 -9.07 2.69 11.51
C ALA A 58 -8.60 3.84 12.41
N ALA A 59 -8.78 3.68 13.73
CA ALA A 59 -8.59 4.74 14.72
C ALA A 59 -9.43 5.98 14.38
N HIS A 60 -8.78 7.09 14.03
CA HIS A 60 -9.43 8.37 13.69
C HIS A 60 -9.45 8.64 12.18
N LEU A 61 -9.15 7.65 11.36
CA LEU A 61 -9.03 7.80 9.92
C LEU A 61 -9.99 6.85 9.20
N CYS A 62 -10.56 7.35 8.10
CA CYS A 62 -11.30 6.52 7.15
C CYS A 62 -10.41 6.16 5.97
N HIS A 63 -10.59 4.95 5.47
CA HIS A 63 -9.84 4.42 4.35
C HIS A 63 -10.79 3.75 3.35
N LEU A 64 -10.50 3.90 2.08
CA LEU A 64 -11.09 3.07 1.04
C LEU A 64 -10.36 1.73 1.04
N ARG A 65 -11.12 0.64 1.09
CA ARG A 65 -10.56 -0.71 1.21
C ARG A 65 -11.17 -1.65 0.19
N THR A 66 -10.30 -2.42 -0.45
CA THR A 66 -10.68 -3.59 -1.25
C THR A 66 -9.98 -4.83 -0.69
N ASP A 67 -10.73 -5.86 -0.38
CA ASP A 67 -10.19 -7.16 0.01
C ASP A 67 -10.09 -8.05 -1.22
N ILE A 68 -8.94 -8.68 -1.38
CA ILE A 68 -8.69 -9.67 -2.42
C ILE A 68 -8.43 -11.01 -1.72
N HIS A 69 -9.32 -11.96 -1.96
CA HIS A 69 -9.23 -13.31 -1.42
C HIS A 69 -8.85 -14.24 -2.56
N PHE A 70 -7.83 -15.06 -2.35
CA PHE A 70 -7.42 -16.04 -3.35
C PHE A 70 -6.82 -17.27 -2.68
N ARG A 71 -6.76 -18.38 -3.45
CA ARG A 71 -6.16 -19.62 -2.99
C ARG A 71 -4.87 -19.87 -3.74
N LEU A 72 -3.78 -20.05 -3.02
CA LEU A 72 -2.52 -20.49 -3.63
C LEU A 72 -2.54 -21.99 -3.90
N PRO A 73 -1.94 -22.43 -5.02
CA PRO A 73 -1.83 -23.85 -5.34
C PRO A 73 -1.00 -24.63 -4.29
N CYS A 74 0.03 -23.99 -3.76
CA CYS A 74 0.85 -24.51 -2.65
C CYS A 74 1.52 -23.37 -1.90
N ALA A 75 2.09 -23.65 -0.73
CA ALA A 75 2.77 -22.65 0.09
C ALA A 75 4.08 -22.14 -0.55
N ASP A 76 4.71 -22.95 -1.38
CA ASP A 76 6.04 -22.65 -1.97
C ASP A 76 6.00 -21.44 -2.92
N VAL A 77 4.84 -21.18 -3.56
CA VAL A 77 4.67 -20.01 -4.45
C VAL A 77 4.47 -18.68 -3.71
N LEU A 78 4.41 -18.68 -2.38
CA LEU A 78 4.22 -17.45 -1.61
C LEU A 78 5.34 -16.42 -1.87
N GLY A 79 6.58 -16.89 -2.02
CA GLY A 79 7.73 -16.04 -2.35
C GLY A 79 7.55 -15.34 -3.69
N ASP A 80 7.12 -16.08 -4.71
CA ASP A 80 6.90 -15.55 -6.06
C ASP A 80 5.74 -14.52 -6.08
N VAL A 81 4.67 -14.78 -5.32
CA VAL A 81 3.57 -13.82 -5.15
C VAL A 81 4.05 -12.54 -4.49
N LEU A 82 4.86 -12.63 -3.43
CA LEU A 82 5.41 -11.45 -2.77
C LEU A 82 6.35 -10.66 -3.70
N GLU A 83 7.16 -11.32 -4.49
CA GLU A 83 8.03 -10.69 -5.49
C GLU A 83 7.22 -9.98 -6.59
N ALA A 84 6.18 -10.62 -7.09
CA ALA A 84 5.30 -10.02 -8.09
C ALA A 84 4.57 -8.78 -7.56
N LEU A 85 4.11 -8.82 -6.32
CA LEU A 85 3.40 -7.71 -5.69
C LEU A 85 4.35 -6.58 -5.26
N TYR A 86 5.60 -6.87 -4.93
CA TYR A 86 6.55 -5.89 -4.41
C TYR A 86 7.41 -5.23 -5.52
N PRO A 87 7.66 -3.92 -5.45
CA PRO A 87 6.92 -2.95 -4.64
C PRO A 87 5.50 -2.75 -5.18
N THR A 88 4.54 -2.52 -4.29
CA THR A 88 3.15 -2.26 -4.70
C THR A 88 3.04 -0.89 -5.40
N PRO A 89 2.04 -0.67 -6.25
CA PRO A 89 1.82 0.63 -6.89
C PRO A 89 1.68 1.78 -5.90
N ALA A 90 1.10 1.53 -4.73
CA ALA A 90 0.92 2.52 -3.68
C ALA A 90 2.23 3.15 -3.17
N VAL A 91 3.36 2.47 -3.36
CA VAL A 91 4.69 2.92 -2.91
C VAL A 91 5.70 3.05 -4.05
N CYS A 92 5.33 2.63 -5.24
CA CYS A 92 6.19 2.67 -6.43
C CYS A 92 5.58 3.51 -7.54
N GLY A 93 4.34 3.22 -7.91
CA GLY A 93 3.64 3.83 -9.03
C GLY A 93 3.43 2.87 -10.20
N ILE A 94 2.67 3.34 -11.19
CA ILE A 94 2.28 2.61 -12.40
C ILE A 94 2.67 3.43 -13.64
N PRO A 95 3.29 2.81 -14.66
CA PRO A 95 3.76 1.42 -14.75
C PRO A 95 4.97 1.16 -13.83
N LYS A 96 5.04 -0.04 -13.23
CA LYS A 96 5.99 -0.39 -12.16
C LYS A 96 7.46 -0.10 -12.51
N GLU A 97 7.95 -0.62 -13.63
CA GLU A 97 9.37 -0.49 -13.99
C GLU A 97 9.80 0.96 -14.33
N PRO A 98 9.06 1.75 -15.09
CA PRO A 98 9.36 3.17 -15.28
C PRO A 98 9.34 3.95 -13.97
N ALA A 99 8.34 3.74 -13.12
CA ALA A 99 8.21 4.40 -11.82
C ALA A 99 9.38 4.03 -10.90
N ARG A 100 9.72 2.74 -10.80
CA ARG A 100 10.87 2.27 -10.02
C ARG A 100 12.18 2.90 -10.48
N ARG A 101 12.42 2.96 -11.80
CA ARG A 101 13.63 3.62 -12.33
C ARG A 101 13.66 5.11 -12.03
N PHE A 102 12.52 5.77 -12.05
CA PHE A 102 12.39 7.18 -11.69
C PHE A 102 12.77 7.39 -10.21
N ILE A 103 12.17 6.62 -9.30
CA ILE A 103 12.45 6.66 -7.87
C ILE A 103 13.95 6.46 -7.60
N LEU A 104 14.54 5.38 -8.13
CA LEU A 104 15.95 5.08 -7.95
C LEU A 104 16.92 6.15 -8.49
N ARG A 105 16.47 6.97 -9.44
CA ARG A 105 17.26 8.05 -10.02
C ARG A 105 17.14 9.36 -9.24
N HIS A 106 16.00 9.62 -8.62
CA HIS A 106 15.67 10.93 -8.06
C HIS A 106 15.61 10.95 -6.53
N GLU A 107 15.36 9.84 -5.89
CA GLU A 107 15.47 9.75 -4.43
C GLU A 107 16.95 9.58 -4.03
N HIS A 108 17.49 10.55 -3.32
CA HIS A 108 18.87 10.56 -2.88
C HIS A 108 19.07 9.73 -1.61
N GLU A 109 18.04 9.65 -0.76
CA GLU A 109 18.10 8.90 0.48
C GLU A 109 17.55 7.48 0.29
N PRO A 110 18.21 6.46 0.80
CA PRO A 110 17.75 5.09 0.66
C PRO A 110 16.50 4.85 1.50
N ARG A 111 15.48 4.25 0.91
CA ARG A 111 14.20 3.93 1.58
C ARG A 111 14.35 2.92 2.71
N ARG A 112 15.40 2.09 2.70
CA ARG A 112 15.68 1.04 3.70
C ARG A 112 14.47 0.13 3.92
N TYR A 113 13.81 0.22 5.09
CA TYR A 113 12.60 -0.54 5.41
C TYR A 113 11.29 0.12 4.95
N TYR A 114 11.32 1.41 4.59
CA TYR A 114 10.17 2.10 4.03
C TYR A 114 9.79 1.49 2.67
N SER A 115 8.50 1.34 2.43
CA SER A 115 7.91 0.69 1.25
C SER A 115 8.18 -0.82 1.11
N GLY A 116 8.89 -1.44 2.05
CA GLY A 116 9.01 -2.88 2.13
C GLY A 116 7.76 -3.54 2.72
N PHE A 117 7.90 -4.75 3.20
CA PHE A 117 6.86 -5.41 3.98
C PHE A 117 7.41 -5.91 5.31
N VAL A 118 6.54 -5.93 6.31
CA VAL A 118 6.86 -6.37 7.66
C VAL A 118 5.72 -7.22 8.20
N GLY A 119 6.04 -8.23 9.00
CA GLY A 119 5.04 -9.06 9.64
C GLY A 119 5.53 -10.44 9.99
N MET A 120 4.58 -11.29 10.34
CA MET A 120 4.86 -12.68 10.69
C MET A 120 4.60 -13.57 9.49
N LEU A 121 5.66 -14.27 9.06
CA LEU A 121 5.59 -15.30 8.05
C LEU A 121 5.62 -16.67 8.75
N SER A 122 4.53 -17.41 8.68
CA SER A 122 4.44 -18.74 9.26
C SER A 122 4.10 -19.79 8.19
N PRO A 123 5.00 -20.75 7.93
CA PRO A 123 4.72 -21.84 6.98
C PRO A 123 3.61 -22.80 7.43
N ARG A 124 3.27 -22.79 8.73
CA ARG A 124 2.34 -23.75 9.35
C ARG A 124 1.11 -23.11 10.01
N ALA A 125 1.02 -21.79 9.99
CA ALA A 125 -0.07 -21.02 10.58
C ALA A 125 -0.40 -19.82 9.70
N ASP A 126 -1.27 -18.92 10.17
CA ASP A 126 -1.62 -17.72 9.43
C ASP A 126 -0.40 -16.79 9.26
N THR A 127 -0.25 -16.30 8.05
CA THR A 127 0.78 -15.31 7.69
C THR A 127 0.14 -13.93 7.61
N HIS A 128 0.74 -12.96 8.30
CA HIS A 128 0.30 -11.57 8.31
C HIS A 128 1.46 -10.67 7.89
N LEU A 129 1.37 -10.11 6.69
CA LEU A 129 2.36 -9.17 6.15
C LEU A 129 1.69 -7.84 5.83
N PHE A 130 2.36 -6.75 6.14
CA PHE A 130 1.91 -5.39 5.93
C PHE A 130 2.96 -4.62 5.13
N VAL A 131 2.53 -3.73 4.25
CA VAL A 131 3.45 -2.78 3.62
C VAL A 131 3.96 -1.81 4.67
N SER A 132 5.27 -1.65 4.76
CA SER A 132 5.90 -0.76 5.73
C SER A 132 5.76 0.69 5.27
N LEU A 133 4.74 1.36 5.80
CA LEU A 133 4.46 2.78 5.59
C LEU A 133 4.61 3.53 6.91
N ARG A 134 4.82 4.86 6.85
CA ARG A 134 4.89 5.70 8.06
C ARG A 134 5.77 5.08 9.15
N CYS A 135 6.99 4.83 8.81
CA CYS A 135 7.94 4.22 9.73
C CYS A 135 8.99 5.24 10.18
N MET A 136 9.65 4.93 11.29
CA MET A 136 10.78 5.71 11.79
C MET A 136 11.98 4.82 12.02
N ARG A 137 13.14 5.42 11.93
CA ARG A 137 14.41 4.81 12.27
C ARG A 137 15.05 5.59 13.40
N LEU A 138 15.42 4.88 14.45
CA LEU A 138 16.17 5.44 15.58
C LEU A 138 17.68 5.26 15.33
N LEU A 139 18.41 6.35 15.41
CA LEU A 139 19.86 6.39 15.24
C LEU A 139 20.55 6.65 16.57
N PRO A 140 21.84 6.30 16.70
CA PRO A 140 22.65 6.69 17.84
C PRO A 140 22.60 8.21 18.06
N GLY A 141 22.59 8.64 19.31
CA GLY A 141 22.49 10.07 19.65
C GLY A 141 21.06 10.63 19.71
N GLY A 142 20.03 9.76 19.65
CA GLY A 142 18.64 10.18 19.78
C GLY A 142 18.04 10.82 18.54
N ILE A 143 18.68 10.62 17.39
CA ILE A 143 18.16 11.11 16.10
C ILE A 143 17.07 10.15 15.61
N CYS A 144 15.93 10.71 15.14
CA CYS A 144 14.87 9.98 14.50
C CYS A 144 14.78 10.39 13.02
N GLU A 145 14.84 9.41 12.14
CA GLU A 145 14.49 9.59 10.73
C GLU A 145 13.06 9.12 10.50
N LEU A 146 12.21 9.98 9.98
CA LEU A 146 10.81 9.68 9.67
C LEU A 146 10.66 9.42 8.18
N TYR A 147 9.84 8.43 7.83
CA TYR A 147 9.56 8.06 6.45
C TYR A 147 8.05 8.11 6.20
N ALA A 148 7.66 8.95 5.26
CA ALA A 148 6.30 9.03 4.74
C ALA A 148 6.33 9.36 3.25
N GLY A 149 5.21 9.17 2.57
CA GLY A 149 5.06 9.52 1.17
C GLY A 149 3.60 9.53 0.74
N GLY A 150 3.35 10.00 -0.46
CA GLY A 150 2.05 10.05 -1.10
C GLY A 150 2.10 9.54 -2.54
N GLY A 151 0.94 9.19 -3.08
CA GLY A 151 0.77 8.91 -4.51
C GLY A 151 0.70 10.23 -5.29
N LEU A 152 1.36 10.29 -6.43
CA LEU A 152 1.29 11.44 -7.32
C LEU A 152 0.48 11.06 -8.57
N LEU A 153 -0.52 11.86 -8.87
CA LEU A 153 -1.28 11.82 -10.12
C LEU A 153 -0.93 13.05 -10.96
N LYS A 154 -1.43 13.07 -12.19
CA LYS A 154 -1.21 14.18 -13.11
C LYS A 154 -1.72 15.52 -12.57
N GLU A 155 -2.81 15.47 -11.81
CA GLU A 155 -3.49 16.60 -11.19
C GLU A 155 -2.95 16.96 -9.82
N SER A 156 -1.95 16.24 -9.29
CA SER A 156 -1.34 16.51 -7.99
C SER A 156 -0.68 17.87 -7.96
N GLU A 157 -0.93 18.61 -6.87
CA GLU A 157 -0.32 19.91 -6.60
C GLU A 157 0.79 19.73 -5.55
N MET A 158 2.00 20.12 -5.88
CA MET A 158 3.20 19.92 -5.06
C MET A 158 3.00 20.32 -3.60
N GLU A 159 2.43 21.52 -3.36
CA GLU A 159 2.25 22.05 -2.01
C GLU A 159 1.24 21.23 -1.19
N LYS A 160 0.18 20.73 -1.82
CA LYS A 160 -0.82 19.88 -1.16
C LYS A 160 -0.24 18.52 -0.79
N GLU A 161 0.45 17.89 -1.72
CA GLU A 161 1.08 16.59 -1.50
C GLU A 161 2.17 16.69 -0.42
N TRP A 162 2.93 17.77 -0.41
CA TRP A 162 3.92 18.03 0.65
C TRP A 162 3.28 18.14 2.03
N ARG A 163 2.23 18.95 2.16
CA ARG A 163 1.50 19.11 3.44
C ARG A 163 0.86 17.79 3.89
N GLU A 164 0.34 16.99 2.97
CA GLU A 164 -0.18 15.67 3.29
C GLU A 164 0.92 14.76 3.84
N THR A 165 2.10 14.79 3.23
CA THR A 165 3.25 14.03 3.70
C THR A 165 3.71 14.47 5.09
N GLU A 166 3.75 15.77 5.37
CA GLU A 166 4.05 16.31 6.69
C GLU A 166 3.01 15.87 7.74
N ALA A 167 1.73 15.93 7.40
CA ALA A 167 0.66 15.50 8.28
C ALA A 167 0.73 13.98 8.60
N LYS A 168 1.24 13.18 7.68
CA LYS A 168 1.47 11.74 7.90
C LYS A 168 2.63 11.44 8.87
N MET A 169 3.47 12.42 9.17
CA MET A 169 4.63 12.28 10.08
C MET A 169 4.35 12.79 11.50
N GLN A 170 3.18 13.35 11.75
CA GLN A 170 2.72 13.78 13.07
C GLN A 170 1.99 12.63 13.79
#